data_a1487c3d7f29a6116f21f0ab2491bdb9
#
_entry.id   a1487c3d7f29a6116f21f0ab2491bdb9
#
_cell.length_a   1.000
_cell.length_b   1.000
_cell.length_c   1.000
_cell.angle_alpha   90.00
_cell.angle_beta   90.00
_cell.angle_gamma   90.00
#
_symmetry.space_group_name_H-M   'P 1'
#
loop_
_entity.id
_entity.type
_entity.pdbx_description
1 polymer ?
#
loop_
_entity_poly.entity_id
_entity_poly.type
_entity_poly.pdbx_seq_one_letter_code
_entity_poly.pdbx_strand_id
1 'polypeptide(L)'
;MTFSDVTFLFRFLPLFLIIYYLTPPNYRNWPLLLGSLLFYYIGVQEHPWMLALLLFTALFTWGMGILINALARGRKIALGITLVLLFGCLLAFKYGGVFSGSSLLLPLGISFYTFQTAAYIIDVYRQRITAERSLPCYLTAVLMFPKLISGPLVSYGELAHQLRYRNYNLRNFDRGLRDFILGLGLKVLLANQIGGLWKDIQVIGFDSISAPLAWMGLIAYSLQLYFDFCGYSIMAVGLGRMLGFHLPDNFDHPYAARSMSDFWRRWHITLGRWFRDYLYIPLGGSRQGQSKHIRNLLIVWLATGIWHGSTGNFLFWCLFLFA
;
A
#
# COMPACT_ATOMS: atom_id res chain seq x y z
N MET A 1 -15.60 -3.83 1.15
CA MET A 1 -15.43 -5.08 0.37
C MET A 1 -13.95 -5.43 0.34
N THR A 2 -13.58 -6.65 0.69
CA THR A 2 -12.21 -7.18 0.66
C THR A 2 -12.08 -8.26 -0.41
N PHE A 3 -10.86 -8.67 -0.79
CA PHE A 3 -10.66 -9.71 -1.82
C PHE A 3 -11.15 -11.10 -1.40
N SER A 4 -11.29 -11.35 -0.11
CA SER A 4 -11.81 -12.60 0.45
C SER A 4 -13.33 -12.63 0.65
N ASP A 5 -14.02 -11.52 0.38
CA ASP A 5 -15.48 -11.45 0.54
C ASP A 5 -16.19 -12.27 -0.55
N VAL A 6 -17.23 -13.00 -0.17
CA VAL A 6 -18.05 -13.78 -1.11
C VAL A 6 -18.61 -12.90 -2.24
N THR A 7 -19.02 -11.67 -1.93
CA THR A 7 -19.52 -10.71 -2.93
C THR A 7 -18.42 -10.32 -3.93
N PHE A 8 -17.17 -10.16 -3.46
CA PHE A 8 -16.05 -9.90 -4.36
C PHE A 8 -15.79 -11.09 -5.27
N LEU A 9 -15.67 -12.29 -4.71
CA LEU A 9 -15.27 -13.51 -5.40
C LEU A 9 -16.30 -13.97 -6.46
N PHE A 10 -17.58 -13.92 -6.12
CA PHE A 10 -18.63 -14.53 -6.94
C PHE A 10 -19.50 -13.54 -7.72
N ARG A 11 -19.43 -12.24 -7.41
CA ARG A 11 -20.21 -11.22 -8.12
C ARG A 11 -19.29 -10.20 -8.80
N PHE A 12 -18.49 -9.48 -8.01
CA PHE A 12 -17.68 -8.40 -8.56
C PHE A 12 -16.59 -8.89 -9.53
N LEU A 13 -15.73 -9.80 -9.08
CA LEU A 13 -14.56 -10.22 -9.86
C LEU A 13 -14.93 -10.92 -11.17
N PRO A 14 -15.87 -11.89 -11.23
CA PRO A 14 -16.24 -12.52 -12.49
C PRO A 14 -16.86 -11.53 -13.47
N LEU A 15 -17.80 -10.70 -13.02
CA LEU A 15 -18.44 -9.70 -13.89
C LEU A 15 -17.41 -8.67 -14.39
N PHE A 16 -16.56 -8.19 -13.52
CA PHE A 16 -15.48 -7.26 -13.87
C PHE A 16 -14.52 -7.88 -14.90
N LEU A 17 -14.08 -9.13 -14.74
CA LEU A 17 -13.19 -9.81 -15.69
C LEU A 17 -13.87 -10.01 -17.06
N ILE A 18 -15.15 -10.36 -17.09
CA ILE A 18 -15.90 -10.47 -18.34
C ILE A 18 -15.91 -9.12 -19.08
N ILE A 19 -16.30 -8.05 -18.43
CA ILE A 19 -16.32 -6.70 -19.03
C ILE A 19 -14.91 -6.28 -19.47
N TYR A 20 -13.91 -6.54 -18.64
CA TYR A 20 -12.52 -6.16 -18.91
C TYR A 20 -11.97 -6.89 -20.15
N TYR A 21 -12.22 -8.17 -20.30
CA TYR A 21 -11.71 -8.95 -21.42
C TYR A 21 -12.52 -8.80 -22.70
N LEU A 22 -13.81 -8.50 -22.61
CA LEU A 22 -14.64 -8.12 -23.76
C LEU A 22 -14.28 -6.71 -24.30
N THR A 23 -13.67 -5.86 -23.48
CA THR A 23 -13.23 -4.53 -23.89
C THR A 23 -11.96 -4.64 -24.77
N PRO A 24 -11.92 -3.95 -25.94
CA PRO A 24 -10.72 -3.91 -26.78
C PRO A 24 -9.50 -3.41 -26.00
N PRO A 25 -8.28 -3.93 -26.27
CA PRO A 25 -7.07 -3.65 -25.47
C PRO A 25 -6.79 -2.16 -25.22
N ASN A 26 -7.00 -1.32 -26.22
CA ASN A 26 -6.75 0.12 -26.14
C ASN A 26 -7.67 0.86 -25.15
N TYR A 27 -8.83 0.28 -24.84
CA TYR A 27 -9.83 0.88 -23.96
C TYR A 27 -9.89 0.24 -22.56
N ARG A 28 -9.08 -0.77 -22.27
CA ARG A 28 -9.11 -1.52 -21.00
C ARG A 28 -8.77 -0.73 -19.75
N ASN A 29 -8.22 0.48 -19.90
CA ASN A 29 -8.06 1.39 -18.76
C ASN A 29 -9.41 1.88 -18.23
N TRP A 30 -10.43 2.00 -19.08
CA TRP A 30 -11.75 2.46 -18.65
C TRP A 30 -12.48 1.48 -17.74
N PRO A 31 -12.68 0.21 -18.12
CA PRO A 31 -13.30 -0.75 -17.19
C PRO A 31 -12.45 -0.95 -15.93
N LEU A 32 -11.11 -0.87 -16.01
CA LEU A 32 -10.26 -0.97 -14.83
C LEU A 32 -10.46 0.24 -13.90
N LEU A 33 -10.54 1.46 -14.42
CA LEU A 33 -10.81 2.66 -13.64
C LEU A 33 -12.20 2.63 -13.02
N LEU A 34 -13.23 2.36 -13.83
CA LEU A 34 -14.62 2.31 -13.36
C LEU A 34 -14.84 1.18 -12.35
N GLY A 35 -14.29 0.00 -12.61
CA GLY A 35 -14.33 -1.12 -11.67
C GLY A 35 -13.61 -0.79 -10.35
N SER A 36 -12.49 -0.06 -10.41
CA SER A 36 -11.77 0.37 -9.21
C SER A 36 -12.55 1.39 -8.39
N LEU A 37 -13.20 2.34 -9.05
CA LEU A 37 -14.09 3.30 -8.39
C LEU A 37 -15.29 2.61 -7.75
N LEU A 38 -15.91 1.66 -8.44
CA LEU A 38 -17.01 0.86 -7.91
C LEU A 38 -16.56 0.02 -6.71
N PHE A 39 -15.41 -0.66 -6.81
CA PHE A 39 -14.82 -1.45 -5.72
C PHE A 39 -14.60 -0.59 -4.47
N TYR A 40 -14.00 0.59 -4.64
CA TYR A 40 -13.75 1.52 -3.54
C TYR A 40 -15.05 2.05 -2.96
N TYR A 41 -16.00 2.48 -3.81
CA TYR A 41 -17.31 2.98 -3.38
C TYR A 41 -18.08 1.95 -2.52
N ILE A 42 -18.13 0.69 -2.95
CA ILE A 42 -18.76 -0.38 -2.16
C ILE A 42 -18.03 -0.56 -0.81
N GLY A 43 -16.71 -0.35 -0.76
CA GLY A 43 -15.93 -0.41 0.47
C GLY A 43 -16.17 0.74 1.45
N VAL A 44 -16.68 1.88 0.96
CA VAL A 44 -16.89 3.11 1.75
C VAL A 44 -18.33 3.66 1.65
N GLN A 45 -19.29 2.83 1.30
CA GLN A 45 -20.68 3.26 1.05
C GLN A 45 -21.34 3.98 2.24
N GLU A 46 -20.93 3.66 3.48
CA GLU A 46 -21.38 4.36 4.69
C GLU A 46 -20.75 5.76 4.85
N HIS A 47 -19.63 6.01 4.17
CA HIS A 47 -18.85 7.24 4.24
C HIS A 47 -18.37 7.69 2.86
N PRO A 48 -19.29 8.07 1.95
CA PRO A 48 -18.97 8.35 0.54
C PRO A 48 -18.01 9.55 0.34
N TRP A 49 -17.86 10.41 1.34
CA TRP A 49 -16.86 11.49 1.34
C TRP A 49 -15.42 10.97 1.18
N MET A 50 -15.14 9.72 1.59
CA MET A 50 -13.81 9.11 1.40
C MET A 50 -13.46 8.93 -0.09
N LEU A 51 -14.46 8.60 -0.93
CA LEU A 51 -14.27 8.56 -2.37
C LEU A 51 -13.99 9.96 -2.95
N ALA A 52 -14.70 10.98 -2.47
CA ALA A 52 -14.44 12.35 -2.87
C ALA A 52 -13.02 12.80 -2.50
N LEU A 53 -12.55 12.47 -1.29
CA LEU A 53 -11.19 12.76 -0.85
C LEU A 53 -10.13 12.05 -1.71
N LEU A 54 -10.35 10.77 -2.03
CA LEU A 54 -9.46 10.00 -2.90
C LEU A 54 -9.37 10.62 -4.30
N LEU A 55 -10.52 10.96 -4.89
CA LEU A 55 -10.57 11.60 -6.21
C LEU A 55 -9.93 12.99 -6.18
N PHE A 56 -10.24 13.80 -5.15
CA PHE A 56 -9.60 15.10 -4.98
C PHE A 56 -8.08 14.98 -4.89
N THR A 57 -7.58 14.05 -4.07
CA THR A 57 -6.14 13.82 -3.92
C THR A 57 -5.49 13.41 -5.25
N ALA A 58 -6.14 12.52 -6.01
CA ALA A 58 -5.63 12.08 -7.30
C ALA A 58 -5.64 13.21 -8.34
N LEU A 59 -6.73 13.99 -8.44
CA LEU A 59 -6.82 15.12 -9.36
C LEU A 59 -5.84 16.25 -8.99
N PHE A 60 -5.75 16.57 -7.70
CA PHE A 60 -4.80 17.56 -7.20
C PHE A 60 -3.35 17.19 -7.57
N THR A 61 -2.95 15.95 -7.30
CA THR A 61 -1.59 15.51 -7.58
C THR A 61 -1.31 15.37 -9.08
N TRP A 62 -2.29 15.02 -9.89
CA TRP A 62 -2.17 15.08 -11.34
C TRP A 62 -1.91 16.51 -11.84
N GLY A 63 -2.72 17.47 -11.41
CA GLY A 63 -2.55 18.89 -11.77
C GLY A 63 -1.21 19.46 -11.28
N MET A 64 -0.82 19.14 -10.03
CA MET A 64 0.48 19.55 -9.48
C MET A 64 1.65 18.91 -10.24
N GLY A 65 1.52 17.67 -10.70
CA GLY A 65 2.51 17.02 -11.55
C GLY A 65 2.74 17.78 -12.86
N ILE A 66 1.66 18.15 -13.54
CA ILE A 66 1.73 18.96 -14.78
C ILE A 66 2.36 20.33 -14.49
N LEU A 67 1.94 20.99 -13.42
CA LEU A 67 2.47 22.28 -13.00
C LEU A 67 3.98 22.20 -12.73
N ILE A 68 4.42 21.25 -11.88
CA ILE A 68 5.84 21.05 -11.56
C ILE A 68 6.67 20.76 -12.83
N ASN A 69 6.12 20.00 -13.76
CA ASN A 69 6.79 19.69 -15.01
C ASN A 69 6.92 20.92 -15.92
N ALA A 70 5.94 21.82 -15.93
CA ALA A 70 5.91 23.02 -16.76
C ALA A 70 6.73 24.21 -16.18
N LEU A 71 6.87 24.28 -14.86
CA LEU A 71 7.55 25.39 -14.19
C LEU A 71 9.06 25.42 -14.50
N ALA A 72 9.57 26.56 -14.95
CA ALA A 72 11.02 26.83 -15.04
C ALA A 72 11.62 27.21 -13.67
N ARG A 73 10.87 27.98 -12.86
CA ARG A 73 11.25 28.42 -11.50
C ARG A 73 10.15 28.06 -10.51
N GLY A 74 10.50 27.87 -9.23
CA GLY A 74 9.51 27.57 -8.18
C GLY A 74 9.13 26.08 -8.06
N ARG A 75 9.69 25.16 -8.84
CA ARG A 75 9.41 23.71 -8.77
C ARG A 75 9.56 23.13 -7.37
N LYS A 76 10.60 23.58 -6.62
CA LYS A 76 10.84 23.13 -5.24
C LYS A 76 9.74 23.59 -4.28
N ILE A 77 9.23 24.78 -4.46
CA ILE A 77 8.13 25.32 -3.64
C ILE A 77 6.85 24.55 -3.92
N ALA A 78 6.53 24.33 -5.21
CA ALA A 78 5.35 23.54 -5.60
C ALA A 78 5.42 22.11 -5.08
N LEU A 79 6.60 21.47 -5.13
CA LEU A 79 6.82 20.16 -4.50
C LEU A 79 6.56 20.22 -2.99
N GLY A 80 7.18 21.20 -2.30
CA GLY A 80 7.03 21.35 -0.85
C GLY A 80 5.57 21.52 -0.42
N ILE A 81 4.82 22.41 -1.08
CA ILE A 81 3.39 22.61 -0.84
C ILE A 81 2.62 21.31 -1.04
N THR A 82 2.86 20.61 -2.15
CA THR A 82 2.16 19.35 -2.45
C THR A 82 2.42 18.29 -1.37
N LEU A 83 3.68 18.10 -0.96
CA LEU A 83 4.02 17.12 0.06
C LEU A 83 3.46 17.49 1.43
N VAL A 84 3.49 18.77 1.81
CA VAL A 84 2.89 19.25 3.07
C VAL A 84 1.39 18.99 3.09
N LEU A 85 0.68 19.25 2.00
CA LEU A 85 -0.76 18.97 1.93
C LEU A 85 -1.07 17.47 1.96
N LEU A 86 -0.32 16.64 1.23
CA LEU A 86 -0.51 15.19 1.22
C LEU A 86 -0.25 14.55 2.59
N PHE A 87 0.92 14.80 3.15
CA PHE A 87 1.28 14.22 4.45
C PHE A 87 0.54 14.90 5.60
N GLY A 88 0.25 16.21 5.51
CA GLY A 88 -0.58 16.92 6.46
C GLY A 88 -1.99 16.35 6.54
N CYS A 89 -2.62 16.08 5.40
CA CYS A 89 -3.91 15.40 5.34
C CYS A 89 -3.86 13.99 5.98
N LEU A 90 -2.85 13.18 5.62
CA LEU A 90 -2.64 11.85 6.22
C LEU A 90 -2.51 11.94 7.74
N LEU A 91 -1.66 12.85 8.24
CA LEU A 91 -1.42 13.03 9.67
C LEU A 91 -2.66 13.58 10.39
N ALA A 92 -3.40 14.51 9.77
CA ALA A 92 -4.64 15.03 10.33
C ALA A 92 -5.68 13.93 10.59
N PHE A 93 -5.88 13.02 9.64
CA PHE A 93 -6.78 11.88 9.85
C PHE A 93 -6.24 10.85 10.84
N LYS A 94 -4.93 10.62 10.85
CA LYS A 94 -4.31 9.61 11.71
C LYS A 94 -4.20 10.04 13.17
N TYR A 95 -3.93 11.32 13.40
CA TYR A 95 -3.63 11.88 14.72
C TYR A 95 -4.68 12.87 15.23
N GLY A 96 -5.55 13.34 14.35
CA GLY A 96 -6.58 14.34 14.73
C GLY A 96 -7.46 13.88 15.88
N GLY A 97 -7.79 12.58 15.95
CA GLY A 97 -8.54 12.01 17.06
C GLY A 97 -7.83 12.09 18.42
N VAL A 98 -6.49 12.04 18.43
CA VAL A 98 -5.69 12.18 19.66
C VAL A 98 -5.81 13.59 20.23
N PHE A 99 -5.87 14.60 19.35
CA PHE A 99 -5.95 16.01 19.78
C PHE A 99 -7.39 16.47 20.04
N SER A 100 -8.36 15.91 19.31
CA SER A 100 -9.78 16.33 19.43
C SER A 100 -10.59 15.52 20.44
N GLY A 101 -10.03 14.43 20.97
CA GLY A 101 -10.76 13.49 21.86
C GLY A 101 -11.87 12.71 21.16
N SER A 102 -12.01 12.85 19.83
CA SER A 102 -13.01 12.17 19.01
C SER A 102 -12.32 11.19 18.05
N SER A 103 -12.89 10.00 17.84
CA SER A 103 -12.37 9.05 16.86
C SER A 103 -12.65 9.56 15.45
N LEU A 104 -11.63 10.17 14.81
CA LEU A 104 -11.72 10.46 13.38
C LEU A 104 -11.62 9.15 12.59
N LEU A 105 -12.60 8.90 11.73
CA LEU A 105 -12.60 7.72 10.88
C LEU A 105 -11.51 7.85 9.82
N LEU A 106 -10.57 6.91 9.83
CA LEU A 106 -9.43 6.90 8.90
C LEU A 106 -9.92 6.50 7.49
N PRO A 107 -9.72 7.34 6.45
CA PRO A 107 -10.10 7.01 5.09
C PRO A 107 -9.43 5.74 4.58
N LEU A 108 -10.20 4.87 3.96
CA LEU A 108 -9.72 3.60 3.43
C LEU A 108 -8.55 3.82 2.44
N GLY A 109 -7.42 3.17 2.68
CA GLY A 109 -6.24 3.24 1.81
C GLY A 109 -5.49 4.58 1.81
N ILE A 110 -5.83 5.57 2.68
CA ILE A 110 -5.20 6.91 2.67
C ILE A 110 -3.68 6.85 2.70
N SER A 111 -3.09 5.98 3.50
CA SER A 111 -1.64 5.80 3.56
C SER A 111 -1.05 5.38 2.21
N PHE A 112 -1.69 4.43 1.55
CA PHE A 112 -1.19 3.85 0.30
C PHE A 112 -1.28 4.83 -0.87
N TYR A 113 -2.44 5.49 -1.07
CA TYR A 113 -2.55 6.46 -2.16
C TYR A 113 -1.72 7.74 -1.88
N THR A 114 -1.53 8.14 -0.62
CA THR A 114 -0.62 9.24 -0.27
C THR A 114 0.81 8.91 -0.67
N PHE A 115 1.33 7.72 -0.34
CA PHE A 115 2.68 7.30 -0.72
C PHE A 115 2.85 7.17 -2.24
N GLN A 116 1.84 6.66 -2.94
CA GLN A 116 1.89 6.54 -4.40
C GLN A 116 1.91 7.90 -5.09
N THR A 117 1.03 8.81 -4.67
CA THR A 117 0.95 10.16 -5.26
C THR A 117 2.16 11.02 -4.88
N ALA A 118 2.69 10.89 -3.66
CA ALA A 118 3.94 11.53 -3.25
C ALA A 118 5.12 11.03 -4.08
N ALA A 119 5.23 9.72 -4.31
CA ALA A 119 6.26 9.15 -5.18
C ALA A 119 6.18 9.74 -6.60
N TYR A 120 4.97 9.80 -7.19
CA TYR A 120 4.75 10.39 -8.50
C TYR A 120 5.25 11.84 -8.57
N ILE A 121 4.85 12.69 -7.64
CA ILE A 121 5.24 14.11 -7.60
C ILE A 121 6.76 14.28 -7.44
N ILE A 122 7.38 13.49 -6.56
CA ILE A 122 8.83 13.50 -6.36
C ILE A 122 9.57 13.06 -7.64
N ASP A 123 9.08 12.02 -8.33
CA ASP A 123 9.72 11.51 -9.56
C ASP A 123 9.57 12.50 -10.72
N VAL A 124 8.44 13.20 -10.84
CA VAL A 124 8.27 14.31 -11.80
C VAL A 124 9.23 15.46 -11.46
N TYR A 125 9.34 15.84 -10.19
CA TYR A 125 10.26 16.89 -9.75
C TYR A 125 11.74 16.53 -10.07
N ARG A 126 12.12 15.27 -9.81
CA ARG A 126 13.47 14.73 -10.09
C ARG A 126 13.72 14.50 -11.58
N GLN A 127 12.71 14.72 -12.44
CA GLN A 127 12.79 14.44 -13.88
C GLN A 127 13.08 12.96 -14.21
N ARG A 128 12.74 12.03 -13.32
CA ARG A 128 12.81 10.59 -13.58
C ARG A 128 11.70 10.14 -14.52
N ILE A 129 10.58 10.83 -14.47
CA ILE A 129 9.43 10.66 -15.36
C ILE A 129 8.93 12.04 -15.81
N THR A 130 8.30 12.09 -16.98
CA THR A 130 7.50 13.24 -17.41
C THR A 130 6.12 13.15 -16.78
N ALA A 131 5.51 14.30 -16.48
CA ALA A 131 4.15 14.32 -15.94
C ALA A 131 3.16 13.68 -16.93
N GLU A 132 2.32 12.80 -16.44
CA GLU A 132 1.28 12.17 -17.27
C GLU A 132 0.20 13.18 -17.63
N ARG A 133 -0.03 13.34 -18.94
CA ARG A 133 -1.05 14.25 -19.47
C ARG A 133 -2.41 13.59 -19.60
N SER A 134 -2.45 12.28 -19.77
CA SER A 134 -3.70 11.52 -19.86
C SER A 134 -4.28 11.30 -18.46
N LEU A 135 -5.32 12.04 -18.12
CA LEU A 135 -6.02 11.88 -16.85
C LEU A 135 -6.52 10.44 -16.62
N PRO A 136 -7.14 9.75 -17.61
CA PRO A 136 -7.56 8.37 -17.41
C PRO A 136 -6.39 7.41 -17.09
N CYS A 137 -5.23 7.58 -17.75
CA CYS A 137 -4.05 6.76 -17.43
C CYS A 137 -3.54 7.01 -16.01
N TYR A 138 -3.46 8.28 -15.60
CA TYR A 138 -3.03 8.64 -14.27
C TYR A 138 -3.99 8.12 -13.19
N LEU A 139 -5.28 8.37 -13.36
CA LEU A 139 -6.30 7.88 -12.42
C LEU A 139 -6.28 6.35 -12.32
N THR A 140 -6.18 5.64 -13.46
CA THR A 140 -6.06 4.18 -13.45
C THR A 140 -4.83 3.74 -12.65
N ALA A 141 -3.67 4.40 -12.85
CA ALA A 141 -2.46 4.07 -12.11
C ALA A 141 -2.62 4.24 -10.59
N VAL A 142 -3.27 5.31 -10.15
CA VAL A 142 -3.45 5.59 -8.71
C VAL A 142 -4.55 4.74 -8.10
N LEU A 143 -5.67 4.58 -8.80
CA LEU A 143 -6.92 4.05 -8.25
C LEU A 143 -7.11 2.55 -8.49
N MET A 144 -6.26 1.86 -9.27
CA MET A 144 -6.46 0.45 -9.59
C MET A 144 -6.62 -0.41 -8.32
N PHE A 145 -7.77 -1.08 -8.19
CA PHE A 145 -8.20 -1.77 -6.99
C PHE A 145 -7.22 -2.84 -6.48
N PRO A 146 -6.45 -3.57 -7.31
CA PRO A 146 -5.52 -4.57 -6.79
C PRO A 146 -4.49 -4.00 -5.81
N LYS A 147 -4.10 -2.73 -5.96
CA LYS A 147 -3.06 -2.14 -5.11
C LYS A 147 -3.54 -0.99 -4.20
N LEU A 148 -4.78 -0.52 -4.37
CA LEU A 148 -5.26 0.73 -3.77
C LEU A 148 -5.30 0.71 -2.24
N ILE A 149 -5.76 -0.38 -1.62
CA ILE A 149 -6.02 -0.45 -0.18
C ILE A 149 -4.77 -0.84 0.61
N SER A 150 -4.18 -1.99 0.31
CA SER A 150 -2.99 -2.55 0.98
C SER A 150 -2.15 -3.45 0.06
N GLY A 151 -2.27 -3.26 -1.25
CA GLY A 151 -1.44 -3.95 -2.23
C GLY A 151 0.00 -3.38 -2.29
N PRO A 152 0.86 -3.92 -3.14
CA PRO A 152 2.22 -3.42 -3.30
C PRO A 152 2.27 -1.95 -3.69
N LEU A 153 3.19 -1.19 -3.07
CA LEU A 153 3.47 0.19 -3.45
C LEU A 153 4.30 0.20 -4.75
N VAL A 154 3.68 0.65 -5.83
CA VAL A 154 4.29 0.68 -7.15
C VAL A 154 4.36 2.13 -7.62
N SER A 155 5.54 2.56 -8.10
CA SER A 155 5.70 3.90 -8.65
C SER A 155 4.95 4.05 -9.97
N TYR A 156 4.57 5.29 -10.32
CA TYR A 156 3.95 5.56 -11.61
C TYR A 156 4.86 5.13 -12.78
N GLY A 157 6.18 5.35 -12.67
CA GLY A 157 7.15 4.98 -13.71
C GLY A 157 7.15 3.48 -14.03
N GLU A 158 6.98 2.62 -13.02
CA GLU A 158 6.89 1.16 -13.21
C GLU A 158 5.58 0.74 -13.92
N LEU A 159 4.50 1.50 -13.77
CA LEU A 159 3.20 1.23 -14.38
C LEU A 159 3.00 1.91 -15.75
N ALA A 160 3.67 3.02 -16.00
CA ALA A 160 3.42 3.89 -17.15
C ALA A 160 3.45 3.15 -18.50
N HIS A 161 4.43 2.27 -18.71
CA HIS A 161 4.50 1.45 -19.92
C HIS A 161 3.37 0.43 -19.98
N GLN A 162 3.07 -0.23 -18.86
CA GLN A 162 2.05 -1.28 -18.78
C GLN A 162 0.63 -0.73 -18.93
N LEU A 163 0.38 0.53 -18.61
CA LEU A 163 -0.91 1.20 -18.84
C LEU A 163 -1.22 1.39 -20.33
N ARG A 164 -0.19 1.45 -21.17
CA ARG A 164 -0.32 1.62 -22.62
C ARG A 164 -0.13 0.31 -23.38
N TYR A 165 0.82 -0.50 -22.94
CA TYR A 165 1.24 -1.74 -23.61
C TYR A 165 1.21 -2.89 -22.61
N ARG A 166 0.07 -3.60 -22.54
CA ARG A 166 -0.10 -4.76 -21.67
C ARG A 166 0.13 -6.07 -22.42
N ASN A 167 0.82 -6.98 -21.78
CA ASN A 167 1.02 -8.31 -22.31
C ASN A 167 -0.04 -9.26 -21.75
N TYR A 168 -1.07 -9.53 -22.56
CA TYR A 168 -2.14 -10.46 -22.23
C TYR A 168 -1.82 -11.83 -22.80
N ASN A 169 -1.65 -12.82 -21.94
CA ASN A 169 -1.59 -14.21 -22.37
C ASN A 169 -2.23 -15.13 -21.31
N LEU A 170 -2.74 -16.26 -21.77
CA LEU A 170 -3.39 -17.25 -20.90
C LEU A 170 -2.46 -17.78 -19.80
N ARG A 171 -1.16 -17.88 -20.06
CA ARG A 171 -0.17 -18.33 -19.06
C ARG A 171 -0.07 -17.34 -17.90
N ASN A 172 -0.08 -16.03 -18.18
CA ASN A 172 -0.06 -15.01 -17.13
C ASN A 172 -1.37 -14.98 -16.36
N PHE A 173 -2.50 -15.18 -17.03
CA PHE A 173 -3.80 -15.31 -16.38
C PHE A 173 -3.84 -16.51 -15.43
N ASP A 174 -3.44 -17.70 -15.90
CA ASP A 174 -3.38 -18.92 -15.08
C ASP A 174 -2.47 -18.76 -13.86
N ARG A 175 -1.26 -18.21 -14.06
CA ARG A 175 -0.35 -17.91 -12.94
C ARG A 175 -0.96 -16.91 -11.94
N GLY A 176 -1.59 -15.85 -12.45
CA GLY A 176 -2.26 -14.86 -11.61
C GLY A 176 -3.42 -15.45 -10.81
N LEU A 177 -4.20 -16.34 -11.42
CA LEU A 177 -5.28 -17.07 -10.74
C LEU A 177 -4.73 -17.99 -9.64
N ARG A 178 -3.64 -18.72 -9.91
CA ARG A 178 -2.98 -19.55 -8.89
C ARG A 178 -2.47 -18.73 -7.72
N ASP A 179 -1.80 -17.58 -7.98
CA ASP A 179 -1.35 -16.67 -6.94
C ASP A 179 -2.54 -16.16 -6.13
N PHE A 180 -3.62 -15.77 -6.80
CA PHE A 180 -4.82 -15.31 -6.12
C PHE A 180 -5.42 -16.38 -5.20
N ILE A 181 -5.55 -17.61 -5.67
CA ILE A 181 -6.07 -18.75 -4.88
C ILE A 181 -5.14 -19.07 -3.71
N LEU A 182 -3.81 -19.05 -3.93
CA LEU A 182 -2.84 -19.27 -2.88
C LEU A 182 -2.96 -18.18 -1.78
N GLY A 183 -3.01 -16.90 -2.19
CA GLY A 183 -3.18 -15.78 -1.26
C GLY A 183 -4.49 -15.86 -0.49
N LEU A 184 -5.59 -16.27 -1.14
CA LEU A 184 -6.89 -16.50 -0.50
C LEU A 184 -6.81 -17.63 0.53
N GLY A 185 -6.11 -18.72 0.21
CA GLY A 185 -5.87 -19.84 1.13
C GLY A 185 -5.09 -19.38 2.37
N LEU A 186 -4.00 -18.61 2.19
CA LEU A 186 -3.23 -18.04 3.30
C LEU A 186 -4.10 -17.15 4.21
N LYS A 187 -4.96 -16.33 3.63
CA LYS A 187 -5.87 -15.44 4.38
C LYS A 187 -6.96 -16.21 5.12
N VAL A 188 -7.68 -17.10 4.41
CA VAL A 188 -8.91 -17.71 4.95
C VAL A 188 -8.60 -18.94 5.78
N LEU A 189 -7.70 -19.82 5.29
CA LEU A 189 -7.42 -21.11 5.94
C LEU A 189 -6.34 -21.00 7.03
N LEU A 190 -5.43 -20.03 6.96
CA LEU A 190 -4.38 -19.87 7.96
C LEU A 190 -4.62 -18.64 8.83
N ALA A 191 -4.58 -17.43 8.25
CA ALA A 191 -4.62 -16.21 9.06
C ALA A 191 -5.91 -16.10 9.90
N ASN A 192 -7.07 -16.34 9.31
CA ASN A 192 -8.34 -16.24 10.02
C ASN A 192 -8.48 -17.29 11.13
N GLN A 193 -8.00 -18.53 10.90
CA GLN A 193 -8.06 -19.60 11.90
C GLN A 193 -7.09 -19.34 13.06
N ILE A 194 -5.84 -18.99 12.74
CA ILE A 194 -4.83 -18.67 13.75
C ILE A 194 -5.25 -17.43 14.56
N GLY A 195 -5.89 -16.46 13.91
CA GLY A 195 -6.41 -15.25 14.54
C GLY A 195 -7.52 -15.52 15.58
N GLY A 196 -8.22 -16.65 15.48
CA GLY A 196 -9.18 -17.11 16.50
C GLY A 196 -8.49 -17.29 17.84
N LEU A 197 -7.38 -18.04 17.88
CA LEU A 197 -6.63 -18.27 19.11
C LEU A 197 -6.16 -16.96 19.78
N TRP A 198 -5.70 -16.00 19.01
CA TRP A 198 -5.29 -14.70 19.56
C TRP A 198 -6.48 -13.95 20.18
N LYS A 199 -7.64 -13.98 19.53
CA LYS A 199 -8.88 -13.38 20.07
C LYS A 199 -9.32 -14.05 21.37
N ASP A 200 -9.28 -15.37 21.43
CA ASP A 200 -9.65 -16.13 22.62
C ASP A 200 -8.75 -15.76 23.81
N ILE A 201 -7.44 -15.64 23.59
CA ILE A 201 -6.49 -15.20 24.62
C ILE A 201 -6.78 -13.76 25.07
N GLN A 202 -7.15 -12.85 24.17
CA GLN A 202 -7.54 -11.49 24.54
C GLN A 202 -8.83 -11.46 25.40
N VAL A 203 -9.79 -12.35 25.13
CA VAL A 203 -11.04 -12.47 25.91
C VAL A 203 -10.77 -13.05 27.30
N ILE A 204 -9.90 -14.06 27.41
CA ILE A 204 -9.50 -14.66 28.70
C ILE A 204 -8.77 -13.64 29.60
N GLY A 205 -8.01 -12.73 28.96
CA GLY A 205 -7.18 -11.73 29.64
C GLY A 205 -5.77 -12.24 30.00
N PHE A 206 -4.80 -11.35 29.87
CA PHE A 206 -3.38 -11.71 29.99
C PHE A 206 -2.98 -12.12 31.41
N ASP A 207 -3.71 -11.67 32.45
CA ASP A 207 -3.44 -12.01 33.85
C ASP A 207 -3.91 -13.42 34.21
N SER A 208 -4.74 -14.04 33.36
CA SER A 208 -5.38 -15.35 33.63
C SER A 208 -4.78 -16.49 32.80
N ILE A 209 -3.76 -16.23 31.98
CA ILE A 209 -3.16 -17.23 31.09
C ILE A 209 -1.82 -17.77 31.64
N SER A 210 -1.56 -19.05 31.36
CA SER A 210 -0.25 -19.66 31.67
C SER A 210 0.85 -19.17 30.71
N ALA A 211 2.11 -19.24 31.14
CA ALA A 211 3.26 -18.85 30.30
C ALA A 211 3.31 -19.61 28.95
N PRO A 212 3.07 -20.93 28.86
CA PRO A 212 2.98 -21.62 27.56
C PRO A 212 1.90 -21.06 26.65
N LEU A 213 0.70 -20.73 27.22
CA LEU A 213 -0.38 -20.16 26.44
C LEU A 213 -0.05 -18.73 25.94
N ALA A 214 0.66 -17.94 26.75
CA ALA A 214 1.15 -16.62 26.35
C ALA A 214 2.12 -16.71 25.16
N TRP A 215 3.09 -17.62 25.20
CA TRP A 215 4.00 -17.87 24.08
C TRP A 215 3.27 -18.35 22.82
N MET A 216 2.33 -19.26 22.99
CA MET A 216 1.50 -19.73 21.87
C MET A 216 0.71 -18.57 21.25
N GLY A 217 0.16 -17.67 22.07
CA GLY A 217 -0.52 -16.45 21.60
C GLY A 217 0.39 -15.51 20.81
N LEU A 218 1.62 -15.26 21.26
CA LEU A 218 2.59 -14.43 20.57
C LEU A 218 2.98 -15.02 19.19
N ILE A 219 3.20 -16.34 19.14
CA ILE A 219 3.50 -17.04 17.89
C ILE A 219 2.28 -16.97 16.96
N ALA A 220 1.09 -17.24 17.48
CA ALA A 220 -0.15 -17.17 16.71
C ALA A 220 -0.37 -15.77 16.13
N TYR A 221 -0.22 -14.71 16.93
CA TYR A 221 -0.35 -13.33 16.46
C TYR A 221 0.67 -12.99 15.35
N SER A 222 1.93 -13.41 15.54
CA SER A 222 3.00 -13.17 14.55
C SER A 222 2.72 -13.87 13.23
N LEU A 223 2.26 -15.12 13.27
CA LEU A 223 1.89 -15.88 12.07
C LEU A 223 0.61 -15.34 11.43
N GLN A 224 -0.38 -14.97 12.22
CA GLN A 224 -1.61 -14.34 11.73
C GLN A 224 -1.29 -13.06 10.94
N LEU A 225 -0.50 -12.16 11.53
CA LEU A 225 -0.10 -10.90 10.89
C LEU A 225 0.61 -11.16 9.55
N TYR A 226 1.51 -12.14 9.54
CA TYR A 226 2.23 -12.50 8.32
C TYR A 226 1.31 -13.08 7.25
N PHE A 227 0.55 -14.11 7.57
CA PHE A 227 -0.31 -14.77 6.58
C PHE A 227 -1.45 -13.87 6.10
N ASP A 228 -1.97 -12.99 6.95
CA ASP A 228 -3.00 -12.03 6.59
C ASP A 228 -2.48 -11.03 5.55
N PHE A 229 -1.36 -10.39 5.85
CA PHE A 229 -0.82 -9.37 4.95
C PHE A 229 -0.14 -9.97 3.72
N CYS A 230 0.59 -11.08 3.87
CA CYS A 230 1.19 -11.80 2.76
C CYS A 230 0.12 -12.34 1.81
N GLY A 231 -0.93 -12.97 2.35
CA GLY A 231 -2.06 -13.47 1.57
C GLY A 231 -2.75 -12.38 0.77
N TYR A 232 -3.03 -11.23 1.41
CA TYR A 232 -3.60 -10.08 0.71
C TYR A 232 -2.67 -9.58 -0.41
N SER A 233 -1.38 -9.47 -0.15
CA SER A 233 -0.40 -9.00 -1.13
C SER A 233 -0.28 -9.95 -2.32
N ILE A 234 -0.26 -11.27 -2.08
CA ILE A 234 -0.22 -12.29 -3.15
C ILE A 234 -1.51 -12.23 -3.98
N MET A 235 -2.69 -12.08 -3.35
CA MET A 235 -3.95 -11.85 -4.08
C MET A 235 -3.87 -10.61 -4.97
N ALA A 236 -3.32 -9.51 -4.46
CA ALA A 236 -3.16 -8.26 -5.22
C ALA A 236 -2.23 -8.43 -6.42
N VAL A 237 -1.09 -9.12 -6.26
CA VAL A 237 -0.15 -9.45 -7.34
C VAL A 237 -0.82 -10.38 -8.36
N GLY A 238 -1.54 -11.40 -7.90
CA GLY A 238 -2.32 -12.30 -8.74
C GLY A 238 -3.34 -11.58 -9.60
N LEU A 239 -4.15 -10.70 -9.00
CA LEU A 239 -5.10 -9.84 -9.72
C LEU A 239 -4.39 -8.94 -10.74
N GLY A 240 -3.29 -8.29 -10.34
CA GLY A 240 -2.48 -7.50 -11.25
C GLY A 240 -2.04 -8.33 -12.46
N ARG A 241 -1.52 -9.54 -12.23
CA ARG A 241 -1.05 -10.46 -13.29
C ARG A 241 -2.19 -10.92 -14.21
N MET A 242 -3.37 -11.22 -13.65
CA MET A 242 -4.57 -11.52 -14.44
C MET A 242 -4.97 -10.35 -15.34
N LEU A 243 -4.76 -9.12 -14.91
CA LEU A 243 -5.07 -7.90 -15.66
C LEU A 243 -3.95 -7.45 -16.61
N GLY A 244 -2.87 -8.22 -16.72
CA GLY A 244 -1.73 -7.93 -17.58
C GLY A 244 -0.71 -6.96 -16.99
N PHE A 245 -0.72 -6.76 -15.65
CA PHE A 245 0.26 -5.97 -14.92
C PHE A 245 1.24 -6.84 -14.16
N HIS A 246 2.49 -6.41 -14.11
CA HIS A 246 3.52 -6.95 -13.22
C HIS A 246 3.63 -6.05 -11.99
N LEU A 247 3.01 -6.49 -10.90
CA LEU A 247 3.17 -5.86 -9.59
C LEU A 247 4.32 -6.57 -8.84
N PRO A 248 5.15 -5.84 -8.09
CA PRO A 248 6.25 -6.42 -7.32
C PRO A 248 5.74 -7.22 -6.12
N ASP A 249 6.48 -8.26 -5.75
CA ASP A 249 6.21 -9.01 -4.54
C ASP A 249 6.53 -8.17 -3.29
N ASN A 250 5.75 -8.39 -2.24
CA ASN A 250 5.87 -7.67 -0.97
C ASN A 250 6.54 -8.50 0.12
N PHE A 251 6.60 -9.82 -0.06
CA PHE A 251 7.17 -10.76 0.90
C PHE A 251 8.02 -11.82 0.20
N ASP A 252 9.15 -12.16 0.82
CA ASP A 252 10.03 -13.25 0.40
C ASP A 252 10.48 -14.05 1.63
N HIS A 253 9.60 -14.91 2.16
CA HIS A 253 9.89 -15.81 3.29
C HIS A 253 10.59 -15.10 4.47
N PRO A 254 10.00 -14.05 5.07
CA PRO A 254 10.69 -13.18 6.04
C PRO A 254 11.15 -13.94 7.31
N TYR A 255 10.42 -14.96 7.74
CA TYR A 255 10.80 -15.76 8.91
C TYR A 255 11.94 -16.79 8.65
N ALA A 256 12.37 -16.93 7.39
CA ALA A 256 13.60 -17.65 7.05
C ALA A 256 14.84 -16.73 7.02
N ALA A 257 14.70 -15.46 7.42
CA ALA A 257 15.81 -14.51 7.46
C ALA A 257 16.87 -14.90 8.50
N ARG A 258 18.14 -14.65 8.17
CA ARG A 258 19.29 -14.95 9.03
C ARG A 258 19.81 -13.75 9.82
N SER A 259 19.24 -12.56 9.60
CA SER A 259 19.56 -11.33 10.32
C SER A 259 18.38 -10.37 10.26
N MET A 260 18.36 -9.35 11.15
CA MET A 260 17.35 -8.30 11.11
C MET A 260 17.36 -7.54 9.77
N SER A 261 18.53 -7.24 9.24
CA SER A 261 18.64 -6.59 7.91
C SER A 261 18.12 -7.48 6.78
N ASP A 262 18.26 -8.81 6.88
CA ASP A 262 17.70 -9.75 5.91
C ASP A 262 16.18 -9.85 6.07
N PHE A 263 15.67 -9.84 7.31
CA PHE A 263 14.24 -9.81 7.59
C PHE A 263 13.55 -8.60 6.90
N TRP A 264 14.07 -7.40 7.09
CA TRP A 264 13.49 -6.17 6.50
C TRP A 264 13.65 -6.10 4.98
N ARG A 265 14.56 -6.83 4.37
CA ARG A 265 14.63 -7.00 2.92
C ARG A 265 13.55 -7.92 2.35
N ARG A 266 12.96 -8.77 3.21
CA ARG A 266 11.96 -9.78 2.86
C ARG A 266 10.54 -9.43 3.32
N TRP A 267 10.42 -8.54 4.30
CA TRP A 267 9.16 -8.06 4.87
C TRP A 267 8.78 -6.72 4.26
N HIS A 268 7.52 -6.62 3.74
CA HIS A 268 6.95 -5.40 3.17
C HIS A 268 7.92 -4.66 2.23
N ILE A 269 8.47 -5.39 1.27
CA ILE A 269 9.58 -5.00 0.40
C ILE A 269 9.32 -3.65 -0.29
N THR A 270 8.07 -3.44 -0.76
CA THR A 270 7.72 -2.23 -1.51
C THR A 270 7.69 -0.98 -0.62
N LEU A 271 7.28 -1.11 0.65
CA LEU A 271 7.35 -0.01 1.62
C LEU A 271 8.81 0.31 1.97
N GLY A 272 9.63 -0.71 2.23
CA GLY A 272 11.06 -0.55 2.47
C GLY A 272 11.75 0.16 1.31
N ARG A 273 11.42 -0.23 0.06
CA ARG A 273 11.89 0.45 -1.15
C ARG A 273 11.45 1.91 -1.19
N TRP A 274 10.18 2.20 -0.86
CA TRP A 274 9.66 3.55 -0.83
C TRP A 274 10.43 4.44 0.15
N PHE A 275 10.60 4.00 1.41
CA PHE A 275 11.39 4.75 2.40
C PHE A 275 12.85 4.93 1.99
N ARG A 276 13.46 3.90 1.40
CA ARG A 276 14.83 4.00 0.87
C ARG A 276 14.94 5.07 -0.22
N ASP A 277 14.08 5.04 -1.22
CA ASP A 277 14.23 5.83 -2.45
C ASP A 277 13.75 7.28 -2.28
N TYR A 278 12.76 7.51 -1.41
CA TYR A 278 12.14 8.81 -1.22
C TYR A 278 12.52 9.51 0.09
N LEU A 279 13.07 8.80 1.08
CA LEU A 279 13.50 9.38 2.35
C LEU A 279 14.98 9.15 2.62
N TYR A 280 15.45 7.91 2.69
CA TYR A 280 16.82 7.58 3.10
C TYR A 280 17.89 8.08 2.14
N ILE A 281 17.76 7.80 0.83
CA ILE A 281 18.71 8.23 -0.20
C ILE A 281 18.76 9.77 -0.30
N PRO A 282 17.64 10.52 -0.32
CA PRO A 282 17.67 11.97 -0.31
C PRO A 282 18.36 12.61 0.89
N LEU A 283 18.32 11.97 2.06
CA LEU A 283 19.03 12.41 3.26
C LEU A 283 20.55 12.16 3.20
N GLY A 284 21.04 11.52 2.13
CA GLY A 284 22.45 11.20 1.90
C GLY A 284 22.80 9.71 2.03
N GLY A 285 21.85 8.86 2.41
CA GLY A 285 22.06 7.41 2.55
C GLY A 285 23.18 7.08 3.55
N SER A 286 24.03 6.09 3.21
CA SER A 286 25.19 5.66 4.01
C SER A 286 26.51 6.30 3.58
N ARG A 287 26.52 7.13 2.53
CA ARG A 287 27.76 7.61 1.88
C ARG A 287 28.41 8.82 2.55
N GLN A 288 27.75 9.46 3.53
CA GLN A 288 28.17 10.71 4.13
C GLN A 288 28.76 10.55 5.55
N GLY A 289 29.28 9.36 5.87
CA GLY A 289 29.86 9.04 7.18
C GLY A 289 28.86 8.43 8.16
N GLN A 290 29.39 7.80 9.21
CA GLN A 290 28.63 6.98 10.15
C GLN A 290 27.55 7.76 10.93
N SER A 291 27.88 8.96 11.43
CA SER A 291 26.94 9.78 12.18
C SER A 291 25.70 10.18 11.35
N LYS A 292 25.92 10.54 10.07
CA LYS A 292 24.79 10.85 9.16
C LYS A 292 24.02 9.59 8.79
N HIS A 293 24.67 8.44 8.66
CA HIS A 293 24.01 7.17 8.42
C HIS A 293 23.07 6.81 9.58
N ILE A 294 23.55 6.88 10.82
CA ILE A 294 22.74 6.62 12.03
C ILE A 294 21.55 7.60 12.09
N ARG A 295 21.79 8.91 11.91
CA ARG A 295 20.71 9.90 11.84
C ARG A 295 19.66 9.57 10.79
N ASN A 296 20.09 9.19 9.58
CA ASN A 296 19.19 8.88 8.47
C ASN A 296 18.34 7.64 8.77
N LEU A 297 18.92 6.61 9.39
CA LEU A 297 18.19 5.43 9.85
C LEU A 297 17.18 5.80 10.94
N LEU A 298 17.57 6.60 11.92
CA LEU A 298 16.65 7.08 12.96
C LEU A 298 15.45 7.81 12.36
N ILE A 299 15.66 8.71 11.39
CA ILE A 299 14.58 9.43 10.72
C ILE A 299 13.65 8.46 9.99
N VAL A 300 14.18 7.44 9.30
CA VAL A 300 13.37 6.43 8.60
C VAL A 300 12.54 5.62 9.59
N TRP A 301 13.13 5.17 10.70
CA TRP A 301 12.40 4.40 11.72
C TRP A 301 11.32 5.23 12.42
N LEU A 302 11.61 6.48 12.78
CA LEU A 302 10.62 7.39 13.35
C LEU A 302 9.47 7.66 12.35
N ALA A 303 9.78 7.92 11.07
CA ALA A 303 8.77 8.10 10.05
C ALA A 303 7.91 6.82 9.88
N THR A 304 8.51 5.63 9.98
CA THR A 304 7.82 4.35 9.95
C THR A 304 6.87 4.20 11.15
N GLY A 305 7.32 4.55 12.37
CA GLY A 305 6.47 4.51 13.58
C GLY A 305 5.29 5.47 13.50
N ILE A 306 5.55 6.69 13.10
CA ILE A 306 4.50 7.71 12.88
C ILE A 306 3.50 7.22 11.81
N TRP A 307 3.99 6.57 10.77
CA TRP A 307 3.11 6.01 9.74
C TRP A 307 2.25 4.85 10.26
N HIS A 308 2.78 3.97 11.12
CA HIS A 308 2.04 2.82 11.65
C HIS A 308 0.86 3.23 12.53
N GLY A 309 1.02 4.17 13.44
CA GLY A 309 -0.09 4.58 14.31
C GLY A 309 0.24 5.71 15.29
N SER A 310 -0.82 6.16 15.99
CA SER A 310 -0.77 7.28 16.93
C SER A 310 -0.47 6.88 18.37
N THR A 311 -0.41 5.56 18.68
CA THR A 311 -0.11 5.10 20.04
C THR A 311 1.40 5.10 20.30
N GLY A 312 1.81 5.41 21.55
CA GLY A 312 3.22 5.41 21.96
C GLY A 312 3.95 4.09 21.68
N ASN A 313 3.21 2.97 21.68
CA ASN A 313 3.76 1.65 21.36
C ASN A 313 4.48 1.59 20.01
N PHE A 314 3.96 2.27 18.98
CA PHE A 314 4.62 2.30 17.67
C PHE A 314 5.94 3.07 17.68
N LEU A 315 6.05 4.13 18.49
CA LEU A 315 7.31 4.85 18.66
C LEU A 315 8.34 4.00 19.42
N PHE A 316 7.92 3.33 20.51
CA PHE A 316 8.79 2.40 21.22
C PHE A 316 9.27 1.26 20.33
N TRP A 317 8.36 0.65 19.58
CA TRP A 317 8.68 -0.40 18.61
C TRP A 317 9.72 0.06 17.57
N CYS A 318 9.58 1.26 17.02
CA CYS A 318 10.53 1.78 16.04
C CYS A 318 11.88 2.14 16.64
N LEU A 319 11.92 2.68 17.86
CA LEU A 319 13.18 2.94 18.56
C LEU A 319 13.90 1.64 18.92
N PHE A 320 13.17 0.61 19.34
CA PHE A 320 13.71 -0.71 19.59
C PHE A 320 14.33 -1.36 18.33
N LEU A 321 13.68 -1.19 17.17
CA LEU A 321 14.20 -1.72 15.91
C LEU A 321 15.37 -0.90 15.34
N PHE A 322 15.47 0.37 15.73
CA PHE A 322 16.57 1.24 15.36
C PHE A 322 17.85 0.89 16.15
N ALA A 323 17.73 0.55 17.45
CA ALA A 323 18.85 0.26 18.36
C ALA A 323 19.54 -1.06 18.01
#